data_0b607cc82f611b2cce0a2fd1ca64ee49
#
_entry.id   0b607cc82f611b2cce0a2fd1ca64ee49
#
_cell.length_a   1.000
_cell.length_b   1.000
_cell.length_c   1.000
_cell.angle_alpha   90.00
_cell.angle_beta   90.00
_cell.angle_gamma   90.00
#
_symmetry.space_group_name_H-M   'P 1'
#
loop_
_entity.id
_entity.type
_entity.pdbx_description
1 polymer ?
#
loop_
_entity_poly.entity_id
_entity_poly.type
_entity_poly.pdbx_seq_one_letter_code
_entity_poly.pdbx_strand_id
1 'polypeptide(L)'
;SSQLSQFMDQNNPLAELTHKRRLSALGPGGLSRERAGYEVRDVHHSHYGRMCPIETPEGPNIGLIGSLSTFAIINKYGFMETPYRKVDKEEGRVTDEIVYLTADEEDEYICAQANEPLDENGYFLGERVTARYLNEVLSLPPNQVDYMDVSPKQVVSIATALIPFLENDDANRALMGANMQRQAVPLLCTQSPVVGTGMEYKVAVDSGVCVLAKRAGIVERVVGNEIRVRAEDGSVDVYELLKFKRSNQGTCVNQRPIVNKGDKVVEKQVLADGPATDHGELALGHNVIVAYMPWEGYNYEDAILLSEDLVKADIFTSIHIEEYDCDARDTKLGQEEITRDIPNVSEEALKDLDERGIIRIGAEVRPGDILVGKVTPKGETELTAEERLLRAIFGEKAREVRDSSLRVPHGEAGKIVSVKVFTRENGDELPPGVNEQVRVHIAQKRRFLKAIRWQAAMVIRV
;
A
#
# COMPACT_ATOMS: atom_id res chain seq x y z
N SER A 1 0.50 9.31 21.83
CA SER A 1 1.14 8.29 21.00
C SER A 1 0.25 7.84 19.83
N SER A 2 -1.09 7.81 20.01
CA SER A 2 -2.04 7.39 18.96
C SER A 2 -2.06 8.27 17.70
N GLN A 3 -1.64 9.52 17.77
CA GLN A 3 -1.56 10.41 16.61
C GLN A 3 -0.28 10.21 15.81
N LEU A 4 0.81 9.80 16.43
CA LEU A 4 2.10 9.55 15.78
C LEU A 4 2.20 8.12 15.27
N SER A 5 1.66 7.15 16.01
CA SER A 5 1.56 5.77 15.58
C SER A 5 0.26 5.55 14.84
N GLN A 6 0.33 5.31 13.55
CA GLN A 6 -0.80 5.14 12.64
C GLN A 6 -0.77 3.79 11.96
N PHE A 7 -1.95 3.28 11.61
CA PHE A 7 -2.07 2.08 10.80
C PHE A 7 -1.54 2.38 9.39
N MET A 8 -0.54 1.61 8.94
CA MET A 8 0.15 1.88 7.69
C MET A 8 -0.75 1.67 6.49
N ASP A 9 -0.76 2.64 5.57
CA ASP A 9 -1.38 2.49 4.25
C ASP A 9 -0.59 1.46 3.43
N GLN A 10 -1.21 0.35 3.11
CA GLN A 10 -0.56 -0.81 2.49
C GLN A 10 -1.30 -1.29 1.24
N ASN A 11 -1.96 -0.39 0.52
CA ASN A 11 -2.63 -0.70 -0.74
C ASN A 11 -1.63 -1.17 -1.80
N ASN A 12 -0.52 -0.45 -1.92
CA ASN A 12 0.57 -0.73 -2.86
C ASN A 12 1.91 -0.25 -2.27
N PRO A 13 3.05 -0.60 -2.87
CA PRO A 13 4.36 -0.20 -2.38
C PRO A 13 4.55 1.31 -2.25
N LEU A 14 3.98 2.08 -3.18
CA LEU A 14 4.04 3.53 -3.17
C LEU A 14 3.30 4.13 -1.97
N ALA A 15 2.13 3.57 -1.61
CA ALA A 15 1.36 3.99 -0.43
C ALA A 15 2.14 3.78 0.87
N GLU A 16 2.83 2.66 1.02
CA GLU A 16 3.70 2.40 2.16
C GLU A 16 4.84 3.42 2.26
N LEU A 17 5.53 3.66 1.15
CA LEU A 17 6.67 4.54 1.10
C LEU A 17 6.28 5.99 1.38
N THR A 18 5.20 6.46 0.78
CA THR A 18 4.70 7.84 1.00
C THR A 18 4.15 8.04 2.41
N HIS A 19 3.53 7.03 3.01
CA HIS A 19 3.07 7.12 4.40
C HIS A 19 4.23 7.29 5.38
N LYS A 20 5.34 6.58 5.17
CA LYS A 20 6.55 6.71 5.99
C LYS A 20 7.24 8.08 5.87
N ARG A 21 7.00 8.81 4.79
CA ARG A 21 7.58 10.13 4.49
C ARG A 21 6.60 11.28 4.67
N ARG A 22 5.49 11.06 5.36
CA ARG A 22 4.45 12.05 5.60
C ARG A 22 4.85 13.03 6.70
N LEU A 23 4.59 14.31 6.46
CA LEU A 23 4.80 15.40 7.39
C LEU A 23 3.43 15.97 7.81
N SER A 24 3.22 16.17 9.11
CA SER A 24 1.96 16.69 9.65
C SER A 24 2.21 17.91 10.51
N ALA A 25 1.43 18.97 10.29
CA ALA A 25 1.40 20.16 11.15
C ALA A 25 0.45 19.99 12.34
N LEU A 26 -0.32 18.90 12.39
CA LEU A 26 -1.32 18.58 13.41
C LEU A 26 -0.70 17.79 14.55
N GLY A 27 -1.36 17.79 15.71
CA GLY A 27 -1.02 16.94 16.83
C GLY A 27 -0.41 17.66 18.02
N PRO A 28 0.18 16.93 18.98
CA PRO A 28 0.79 17.53 20.16
C PRO A 28 1.95 18.46 19.82
N GLY A 29 1.87 19.71 20.27
CA GLY A 29 2.86 20.76 19.92
C GLY A 29 2.65 21.42 18.57
N GLY A 30 1.63 21.00 17.80
CA GLY A 30 1.27 21.54 16.50
C GLY A 30 -0.03 22.34 16.51
N LEU A 31 -0.63 22.46 15.31
CA LEU A 31 -1.87 23.19 15.08
C LEU A 31 -3.10 22.29 15.26
N SER A 32 -4.26 22.92 15.50
CA SER A 32 -5.57 22.29 15.29
C SER A 32 -6.15 22.74 13.95
N ARG A 33 -6.98 21.88 13.32
CA ARG A 33 -7.62 22.20 12.02
C ARG A 33 -8.40 23.50 12.04
N GLU A 34 -9.09 23.76 13.13
CA GLU A 34 -9.96 24.93 13.32
C GLU A 34 -9.18 26.23 13.44
N ARG A 35 -7.94 26.17 13.96
CA ARG A 35 -7.04 27.31 14.15
C ARG A 35 -6.11 27.57 12.96
N ALA A 36 -6.06 26.65 11.99
CA ALA A 36 -5.21 26.79 10.83
C ALA A 36 -5.85 27.72 9.80
N GLY A 37 -5.30 28.91 9.66
CA GLY A 37 -5.65 29.88 8.62
C GLY A 37 -5.05 29.51 7.26
N TYR A 38 -5.26 30.39 6.26
CA TYR A 38 -4.70 30.18 4.90
C TYR A 38 -3.18 30.26 4.87
N GLU A 39 -2.55 31.13 5.66
CA GLU A 39 -1.11 31.36 5.67
C GLU A 39 -0.29 30.10 5.98
N VAL A 40 -0.75 29.27 6.92
CA VAL A 40 -0.05 28.02 7.31
C VAL A 40 -0.28 26.89 6.31
N ARG A 41 -1.24 27.04 5.39
CA ARG A 41 -1.55 26.07 4.34
C ARG A 41 -0.87 26.38 3.01
N ASP A 42 -0.35 27.60 2.86
CA ASP A 42 0.32 28.05 1.66
C ASP A 42 1.73 27.47 1.53
N VAL A 43 2.21 27.41 0.30
CA VAL A 43 3.60 27.04 0.01
C VAL A 43 4.51 28.22 0.29
N HIS A 44 5.49 28.02 1.17
CA HIS A 44 6.51 29.00 1.51
C HIS A 44 7.81 28.70 0.74
N HIS A 45 8.67 29.70 0.51
CA HIS A 45 9.95 29.48 -0.20
C HIS A 45 10.84 28.44 0.50
N SER A 46 10.78 28.33 1.83
CA SER A 46 11.50 27.33 2.62
C SER A 46 11.08 25.87 2.33
N HIS A 47 9.95 25.67 1.64
CA HIS A 47 9.52 24.33 1.21
C HIS A 47 10.34 23.78 0.05
N TYR A 48 11.05 24.63 -0.67
CA TYR A 48 11.82 24.23 -1.85
C TYR A 48 12.82 23.12 -1.53
N GLY A 49 12.72 22.00 -2.23
CA GLY A 49 13.56 20.83 -2.00
C GLY A 49 13.32 20.08 -0.69
N ARG A 50 12.43 20.53 0.19
CA ARG A 50 12.14 19.94 1.51
C ARG A 50 10.76 19.34 1.58
N MET A 51 9.75 20.07 1.20
CA MET A 51 8.35 19.62 1.22
C MET A 51 7.74 19.78 -0.18
N CYS A 52 7.10 18.73 -0.68
CA CYS A 52 6.46 18.75 -1.99
C CYS A 52 5.31 19.77 -2.01
N PRO A 53 5.27 20.68 -2.98
CA PRO A 53 4.19 21.67 -3.08
C PRO A 53 2.89 21.08 -3.65
N ILE A 54 2.93 19.88 -4.24
CA ILE A 54 1.82 19.28 -4.98
C ILE A 54 1.14 18.20 -4.14
N GLU A 55 1.89 17.30 -3.52
CA GLU A 55 1.32 16.18 -2.76
C GLU A 55 0.81 16.63 -1.39
N THR A 56 -0.49 16.89 -1.32
CA THR A 56 -1.21 17.22 -0.08
C THR A 56 -2.63 16.63 -0.16
N PRO A 57 -3.28 16.29 0.95
CA PRO A 57 -4.68 15.86 0.94
C PRO A 57 -5.61 16.93 0.36
N GLU A 58 -6.70 16.49 -0.23
CA GLU A 58 -7.84 17.35 -0.58
C GLU A 58 -8.76 17.50 0.64
N GLY A 59 -9.38 18.66 0.79
CA GLY A 59 -10.35 18.93 1.85
C GLY A 59 -9.77 19.64 3.07
N PRO A 60 -10.25 19.35 4.30
CA PRO A 60 -9.92 20.14 5.50
C PRO A 60 -8.45 20.14 5.89
N ASN A 61 -7.69 19.14 5.49
CA ASN A 61 -6.28 18.96 5.81
C ASN A 61 -5.33 19.51 4.74
N ILE A 62 -5.85 20.17 3.71
CA ILE A 62 -5.02 20.74 2.63
C ILE A 62 -3.94 21.67 3.20
N GLY A 63 -2.70 21.50 2.78
CA GLY A 63 -1.54 22.27 3.23
C GLY A 63 -1.05 21.95 4.65
N LEU A 64 -1.82 21.24 5.48
CA LEU A 64 -1.42 20.86 6.85
C LEU A 64 -0.70 19.52 6.91
N ILE A 65 -0.95 18.68 5.92
CA ILE A 65 -0.28 17.40 5.76
C ILE A 65 0.43 17.44 4.40
N GLY A 66 1.73 17.24 4.43
CA GLY A 66 2.57 17.22 3.24
C GLY A 66 3.45 15.99 3.19
N SER A 67 4.25 15.89 2.15
CA SER A 67 5.22 14.82 1.96
C SER A 67 6.62 15.36 1.82
N LEU A 68 7.60 14.66 2.37
CA LEU A 68 9.02 14.98 2.24
C LEU A 68 9.43 14.85 0.77
N SER A 69 10.17 15.84 0.27
CA SER A 69 10.70 15.82 -1.11
C SER A 69 11.69 14.68 -1.32
N THR A 70 11.92 14.33 -2.57
CA THR A 70 12.65 13.12 -2.99
C THR A 70 14.05 13.01 -2.37
N PHE A 71 14.83 14.10 -2.35
CA PHE A 71 16.21 14.11 -1.85
C PHE A 71 16.34 14.70 -0.44
N ALA A 72 15.27 15.17 0.15
CA ALA A 72 15.29 15.78 1.48
C ALA A 72 15.55 14.73 2.57
N ILE A 73 16.28 15.14 3.58
CA ILE A 73 16.53 14.37 4.80
C ILE A 73 16.10 15.18 6.03
N ILE A 74 15.96 14.49 7.15
CA ILE A 74 15.71 15.12 8.44
C ILE A 74 16.98 14.98 9.28
N ASN A 75 17.52 16.10 9.75
CA ASN A 75 18.74 16.12 10.55
C ASN A 75 18.47 15.65 12.00
N LYS A 76 19.54 15.53 12.79
CA LYS A 76 19.49 15.11 14.20
C LYS A 76 18.69 16.04 15.12
N TYR A 77 18.43 17.28 14.69
CA TYR A 77 17.64 18.27 15.41
C TYR A 77 16.17 18.30 14.98
N GLY A 78 15.81 17.57 13.93
CA GLY A 78 14.45 17.51 13.39
C GLY A 78 14.15 18.50 12.27
N PHE A 79 15.15 19.24 11.77
CA PHE A 79 14.99 20.14 10.62
C PHE A 79 15.17 19.41 9.30
N MET A 80 14.42 19.84 8.28
CA MET A 80 14.54 19.33 6.92
C MET A 80 15.73 19.98 6.22
N GLU A 81 16.57 19.17 5.62
CA GLU A 81 17.73 19.58 4.82
C GLU A 81 17.58 19.09 3.38
N THR A 82 18.07 19.86 2.43
CA THR A 82 18.09 19.50 1.02
C THR A 82 19.50 19.57 0.46
N PRO A 83 19.91 18.69 -0.44
CA PRO A 83 21.25 18.67 -0.99
C PRO A 83 21.42 19.73 -2.08
N TYR A 84 22.60 20.34 -2.10
CA TYR A 84 23.06 21.27 -3.13
C TYR A 84 24.48 20.90 -3.55
N ARG A 85 24.82 21.19 -4.80
CA ARG A 85 26.18 21.10 -5.31
C ARG A 85 26.87 22.45 -5.09
N LYS A 86 28.05 22.44 -4.51
CA LYS A 86 28.83 23.64 -4.26
C LYS A 86 29.41 24.20 -5.55
N VAL A 87 29.36 25.50 -5.73
CA VAL A 87 29.96 26.21 -6.86
C VAL A 87 31.22 26.92 -6.39
N ASP A 88 32.31 26.73 -7.12
CA ASP A 88 33.53 27.54 -6.93
C ASP A 88 33.35 28.91 -7.58
N LYS A 89 33.34 29.96 -6.75
CA LYS A 89 33.14 31.34 -7.21
C LYS A 89 34.30 31.90 -8.02
N GLU A 90 35.53 31.42 -7.76
CA GLU A 90 36.71 31.92 -8.47
C GLU A 90 36.74 31.45 -9.91
N GLU A 91 36.39 30.16 -10.12
CA GLU A 91 36.39 29.55 -11.44
C GLU A 91 35.00 29.56 -12.12
N GLY A 92 33.89 29.82 -11.37
CA GLY A 92 32.52 29.69 -11.88
C GLY A 92 32.17 28.23 -12.23
N ARG A 93 32.73 27.27 -11.48
CA ARG A 93 32.62 25.85 -11.73
C ARG A 93 31.77 25.16 -10.68
N VAL A 94 30.88 24.30 -11.12
CA VAL A 94 30.11 23.41 -10.24
C VAL A 94 30.97 22.23 -9.81
N THR A 95 31.12 22.01 -8.51
CA THR A 95 31.90 20.89 -7.96
C THR A 95 31.02 19.67 -7.71
N ASP A 96 31.64 18.51 -7.47
CA ASP A 96 30.95 17.30 -7.07
C ASP A 96 30.68 17.21 -5.56
N GLU A 97 31.09 18.25 -4.80
CA GLU A 97 30.83 18.36 -3.38
C GLU A 97 29.34 18.63 -3.13
N ILE A 98 28.69 17.72 -2.39
CA ILE A 98 27.28 17.83 -2.03
C ILE A 98 27.19 18.29 -0.59
N VAL A 99 26.47 19.39 -0.35
CA VAL A 99 26.23 19.98 0.96
C VAL A 99 24.73 19.97 1.23
N TYR A 100 24.33 19.50 2.42
CA TYR A 100 22.96 19.57 2.88
C TYR A 100 22.75 20.84 3.67
N LEU A 101 21.78 21.65 3.27
CA LEU A 101 21.47 22.94 3.89
C LEU A 101 20.06 22.92 4.49
N THR A 102 19.93 23.49 5.68
CA THR A 102 18.64 23.88 6.27
C THR A 102 18.09 25.13 5.59
N ALA A 103 16.82 25.45 5.82
CA ALA A 103 16.19 26.60 5.15
C ALA A 103 16.81 27.95 5.55
N ASP A 104 17.19 28.09 6.81
CA ASP A 104 17.85 29.30 7.34
C ASP A 104 19.28 29.49 6.79
N GLU A 105 20.03 28.41 6.63
CA GLU A 105 21.35 28.45 5.99
C GLU A 105 21.23 28.78 4.49
N GLU A 106 20.23 28.21 3.79
CA GLU A 106 19.98 28.47 2.37
C GLU A 106 19.65 29.95 2.09
N ASP A 107 18.96 30.63 3.02
CA ASP A 107 18.57 32.03 2.87
C ASP A 107 19.77 32.97 2.73
N GLU A 108 20.96 32.54 3.12
CA GLU A 108 22.20 33.33 2.98
C GLU A 108 22.85 33.18 1.60
N TYR A 109 22.43 32.21 0.78
CA TYR A 109 23.11 31.81 -0.44
C TYR A 109 22.24 31.96 -1.70
N ILE A 110 22.92 32.11 -2.83
CA ILE A 110 22.32 32.17 -4.16
C ILE A 110 22.45 30.78 -4.80
N CYS A 111 21.31 30.17 -5.11
CA CYS A 111 21.25 28.80 -5.65
C CYS A 111 20.82 28.82 -7.12
N ALA A 112 21.65 28.24 -8.02
CA ALA A 112 21.30 28.04 -9.42
C ALA A 112 20.31 26.90 -9.59
N GLN A 113 19.51 26.95 -10.66
CA GLN A 113 18.59 25.86 -11.02
C GLN A 113 19.34 24.67 -11.62
N ALA A 114 18.80 23.46 -11.41
CA ALA A 114 19.43 22.22 -11.86
C ALA A 114 19.47 22.04 -13.39
N ASN A 115 18.60 22.72 -14.12
CA ASN A 115 18.52 22.65 -15.59
C ASN A 115 19.45 23.59 -16.34
N GLU A 116 20.23 24.40 -15.65
CA GLU A 116 21.24 25.25 -16.29
C GLU A 116 22.30 24.37 -16.99
N PRO A 117 22.62 24.68 -18.26
CA PRO A 117 23.55 23.87 -19.03
C PRO A 117 24.98 24.02 -18.54
N LEU A 118 25.63 22.89 -18.32
CA LEU A 118 27.03 22.78 -17.92
C LEU A 118 27.84 22.10 -19.02
N ASP A 119 29.13 22.42 -19.11
CA ASP A 119 30.07 21.66 -19.92
C ASP A 119 30.53 20.35 -19.22
N GLU A 120 31.37 19.56 -19.89
CA GLU A 120 31.92 18.30 -19.35
C GLU A 120 32.80 18.52 -18.11
N ASN A 121 33.31 19.72 -17.90
CA ASN A 121 34.17 20.09 -16.77
C ASN A 121 33.40 20.76 -15.62
N GLY A 122 32.08 20.98 -15.78
CA GLY A 122 31.21 21.59 -14.79
C GLY A 122 31.13 23.11 -14.83
N TYR A 123 31.57 23.76 -15.91
CA TYR A 123 31.42 25.21 -16.10
C TYR A 123 30.04 25.52 -16.70
N PHE A 124 29.46 26.65 -16.26
CA PHE A 124 28.23 27.15 -16.87
C PHE A 124 28.49 27.63 -18.30
N LEU A 125 27.67 27.19 -19.24
CA LEU A 125 27.79 27.58 -20.65
C LEU A 125 27.23 28.98 -20.94
N GLY A 126 26.30 29.46 -20.10
CA GLY A 126 25.68 30.77 -20.25
C GLY A 126 26.49 31.89 -19.59
N GLU A 127 26.51 33.09 -20.20
CA GLU A 127 27.05 34.29 -19.57
C GLU A 127 26.23 34.71 -18.33
N ARG A 128 24.95 34.30 -18.28
CA ARG A 128 24.05 34.55 -17.16
C ARG A 128 23.34 33.24 -16.82
N VAL A 129 23.21 33.01 -15.52
CA VAL A 129 22.62 31.80 -14.91
C VAL A 129 21.34 32.21 -14.19
N THR A 130 20.29 31.41 -14.35
CA THR A 130 19.05 31.57 -13.60
C THR A 130 19.26 31.02 -12.20
N ALA A 131 19.15 31.89 -11.20
CA ALA A 131 19.35 31.55 -9.82
C ALA A 131 18.19 32.03 -8.95
N ARG A 132 18.04 31.43 -7.79
CA ARG A 132 17.04 31.75 -6.78
C ARG A 132 17.73 32.38 -5.55
N TYR A 133 17.16 33.45 -5.07
CA TYR A 133 17.52 34.06 -3.79
C TYR A 133 16.25 34.43 -3.04
N LEU A 134 16.00 33.80 -1.90
CA LEU A 134 14.74 33.90 -1.16
C LEU A 134 13.53 33.62 -2.06
N ASN A 135 12.66 34.61 -2.26
CA ASN A 135 11.47 34.56 -3.10
C ASN A 135 11.70 35.01 -4.55
N GLU A 136 12.89 35.52 -4.88
CA GLU A 136 13.17 36.11 -6.16
C GLU A 136 13.95 35.18 -7.08
N VAL A 137 13.62 35.22 -8.37
CA VAL A 137 14.37 34.54 -9.43
C VAL A 137 15.22 35.60 -10.12
N LEU A 138 16.53 35.43 -10.06
CA LEU A 138 17.51 36.35 -10.57
C LEU A 138 18.28 35.76 -11.73
N SER A 139 18.71 36.60 -12.65
CA SER A 139 19.65 36.21 -13.70
C SER A 139 21.00 36.87 -13.41
N LEU A 140 21.97 36.08 -13.00
CA LEU A 140 23.25 36.52 -12.48
C LEU A 140 24.44 35.92 -13.25
N PRO A 141 25.63 36.54 -13.23
CA PRO A 141 26.82 35.90 -13.76
C PRO A 141 27.26 34.71 -12.88
N PRO A 142 27.92 33.67 -13.45
CA PRO A 142 28.29 32.44 -12.74
C PRO A 142 29.06 32.64 -11.42
N ASN A 143 29.91 33.64 -11.33
CA ASN A 143 30.76 33.94 -10.16
C ASN A 143 29.98 34.46 -8.93
N GLN A 144 28.71 34.76 -9.08
CA GLN A 144 27.86 35.19 -7.96
C GLN A 144 27.02 34.02 -7.37
N VAL A 145 27.03 32.87 -8.02
CA VAL A 145 26.28 31.70 -7.59
C VAL A 145 27.07 30.92 -6.54
N ASP A 146 26.43 30.56 -5.44
CA ASP A 146 27.04 29.80 -4.33
C ASP A 146 26.85 28.30 -4.49
N TYR A 147 25.64 27.90 -4.84
CA TYR A 147 25.22 26.50 -4.95
C TYR A 147 24.37 26.27 -6.19
N MET A 148 24.26 25.01 -6.58
CA MET A 148 23.39 24.58 -7.67
C MET A 148 22.53 23.41 -7.19
N ASP A 149 21.27 23.37 -7.59
CA ASP A 149 20.38 22.24 -7.33
C ASP A 149 20.96 20.95 -7.93
N VAL A 150 20.74 19.83 -7.25
CA VAL A 150 21.24 18.52 -7.69
C VAL A 150 20.43 17.99 -8.86
N SER A 151 19.10 18.11 -8.81
CA SER A 151 18.20 17.61 -9.85
C SER A 151 16.87 18.36 -9.82
N PRO A 152 16.17 18.49 -10.96
CA PRO A 152 14.80 19.03 -10.98
C PRO A 152 13.80 18.22 -10.15
N LYS A 153 14.03 16.91 -9.96
CA LYS A 153 13.21 16.04 -9.12
C LYS A 153 13.29 16.37 -7.62
N GLN A 154 14.24 17.19 -7.22
CA GLN A 154 14.46 17.62 -5.84
C GLN A 154 13.25 18.33 -5.24
N VAL A 155 12.47 19.02 -6.06
CA VAL A 155 11.34 19.88 -5.61
C VAL A 155 10.13 19.07 -5.20
N VAL A 156 9.92 17.91 -5.82
CA VAL A 156 8.70 17.12 -5.70
C VAL A 156 8.90 15.86 -4.86
N SER A 157 7.79 15.32 -4.33
CA SER A 157 7.79 14.04 -3.61
C SER A 157 7.92 12.86 -4.57
N ILE A 158 8.11 11.66 -4.02
CA ILE A 158 8.25 10.43 -4.78
C ILE A 158 7.00 10.16 -5.64
N ALA A 159 5.80 10.28 -5.07
CA ALA A 159 4.55 10.05 -5.80
C ALA A 159 4.38 11.03 -6.97
N THR A 160 4.68 12.29 -6.74
CA THR A 160 4.62 13.33 -7.78
C THR A 160 5.69 13.12 -8.86
N ALA A 161 6.89 12.66 -8.48
CA ALA A 161 7.98 12.38 -9.41
C ALA A 161 7.71 11.18 -10.34
N LEU A 162 6.70 10.37 -10.03
CA LEU A 162 6.25 9.25 -10.89
C LEU A 162 5.27 9.69 -11.98
N ILE A 163 4.79 10.93 -11.98
CA ILE A 163 3.87 11.43 -13.01
C ILE A 163 4.68 11.81 -14.25
N PRO A 164 4.50 11.12 -15.38
CA PRO A 164 5.18 11.49 -16.63
C PRO A 164 4.61 12.80 -17.17
N PHE A 165 5.48 13.64 -17.76
CA PHE A 165 5.13 14.96 -18.30
C PHE A 165 4.46 15.90 -17.26
N LEU A 166 4.89 15.82 -16.02
CA LEU A 166 4.36 16.63 -14.92
C LEU A 166 4.36 18.13 -15.23
N GLU A 167 5.39 18.61 -15.91
CA GLU A 167 5.57 20.01 -16.30
C GLU A 167 4.48 20.55 -17.23
N ASN A 168 3.73 19.67 -17.90
CA ASN A 168 2.62 20.01 -18.80
C ASN A 168 1.25 19.96 -18.10
N ASP A 169 1.21 19.48 -16.86
CA ASP A 169 -0.04 19.32 -16.11
C ASP A 169 -0.32 20.53 -15.22
N ASP A 170 -1.60 20.86 -15.06
CA ASP A 170 -2.04 21.80 -14.03
C ASP A 170 -1.78 21.23 -12.63
N ALA A 171 -1.35 22.10 -11.70
CA ALA A 171 -1.00 21.70 -10.33
C ALA A 171 -2.15 20.99 -9.60
N ASN A 172 -3.40 21.43 -9.81
CA ASN A 172 -4.57 20.80 -9.22
C ASN A 172 -4.76 19.35 -9.70
N ARG A 173 -4.55 19.11 -10.99
CA ARG A 173 -4.66 17.76 -11.57
C ARG A 173 -3.48 16.87 -11.19
N ALA A 174 -2.29 17.43 -11.08
CA ALA A 174 -1.12 16.72 -10.56
C ALA A 174 -1.31 16.28 -9.09
N LEU A 175 -1.90 17.13 -8.25
CA LEU A 175 -2.27 16.80 -6.86
C LEU A 175 -3.24 15.62 -6.81
N MET A 176 -4.31 15.66 -7.59
CA MET A 176 -5.28 14.57 -7.68
C MET A 176 -4.62 13.26 -8.16
N GLY A 177 -3.79 13.34 -9.21
CA GLY A 177 -3.05 12.19 -9.74
C GLY A 177 -2.09 11.57 -8.73
N ALA A 178 -1.30 12.40 -8.03
CA ALA A 178 -0.38 11.93 -6.98
C ALA A 178 -1.13 11.22 -5.84
N ASN A 179 -2.27 11.76 -5.41
CA ASN A 179 -3.11 11.13 -4.39
C ASN A 179 -3.75 9.82 -4.89
N MET A 180 -4.22 9.76 -6.14
CA MET A 180 -4.84 8.56 -6.71
C MET A 180 -3.84 7.42 -6.92
N GLN A 181 -2.58 7.68 -7.26
CA GLN A 181 -1.53 6.65 -7.35
C GLN A 181 -1.41 5.84 -6.05
N ARG A 182 -1.56 6.45 -4.89
CA ARG A 182 -1.50 5.78 -3.59
C ARG A 182 -2.69 4.86 -3.30
N GLN A 183 -3.79 5.04 -4.02
CA GLN A 183 -5.03 4.24 -3.88
C GLN A 183 -5.10 3.07 -4.85
N ALA A 184 -4.13 2.93 -5.74
CA ALA A 184 -4.11 1.87 -6.75
C ALA A 184 -4.07 0.48 -6.08
N VAL A 185 -4.97 -0.40 -6.50
CA VAL A 185 -5.05 -1.78 -6.01
C VAL A 185 -4.08 -2.66 -6.80
N PRO A 186 -3.30 -3.54 -6.15
CA PRO A 186 -2.45 -4.51 -6.84
C PRO A 186 -3.29 -5.43 -7.73
N LEU A 187 -2.98 -5.47 -9.01
CA LEU A 187 -3.67 -6.31 -9.98
C LEU A 187 -3.07 -7.72 -10.04
N LEU A 188 -3.86 -8.66 -10.53
CA LEU A 188 -3.39 -10.02 -10.79
C LEU A 188 -2.32 -10.06 -11.89
N CYS A 189 -2.54 -9.31 -12.97
CA CYS A 189 -1.59 -9.11 -14.07
C CYS A 189 -1.24 -7.63 -14.15
N THR A 190 -0.03 -7.27 -13.71
CA THR A 190 0.48 -5.90 -13.79
C THR A 190 1.44 -5.76 -14.96
N GLN A 191 1.57 -4.56 -15.50
CA GLN A 191 2.59 -4.21 -16.48
C GLN A 191 3.31 -2.95 -16.04
N SER A 192 4.63 -2.92 -16.25
CA SER A 192 5.40 -1.70 -16.12
C SER A 192 4.92 -0.66 -17.14
N PRO A 193 4.93 0.64 -16.78
CA PRO A 193 4.49 1.68 -17.69
C PRO A 193 5.41 1.77 -18.91
N VAL A 194 4.83 1.92 -20.10
CA VAL A 194 5.60 2.12 -21.36
C VAL A 194 6.32 3.48 -21.32
N VAL A 195 5.68 4.49 -20.74
CA VAL A 195 6.26 5.82 -20.52
C VAL A 195 6.39 6.04 -19.02
N GLY A 196 7.60 6.20 -18.55
CA GLY A 196 7.93 6.38 -17.15
C GLY A 196 8.88 7.55 -16.91
N THR A 197 9.18 7.82 -15.66
CA THR A 197 10.06 8.93 -15.22
C THR A 197 11.46 8.44 -14.82
N GLY A 198 11.71 7.13 -14.82
CA GLY A 198 12.93 6.52 -14.32
C GLY A 198 13.01 6.33 -12.80
N MET A 199 11.96 6.72 -12.07
CA MET A 199 11.85 6.51 -10.62
C MET A 199 11.26 5.15 -10.25
N GLU A 200 10.62 4.45 -11.18
CA GLU A 200 9.83 3.24 -10.95
C GLU A 200 10.66 2.11 -10.34
N TYR A 201 11.84 1.86 -10.89
CA TYR A 201 12.74 0.83 -10.38
C TYR A 201 13.20 1.14 -8.95
N LYS A 202 13.65 2.36 -8.72
CA LYS A 202 14.14 2.77 -7.40
C LYS A 202 13.05 2.72 -6.33
N VAL A 203 11.85 3.14 -6.66
CA VAL A 203 10.69 3.08 -5.76
C VAL A 203 10.33 1.63 -5.41
N ALA A 204 10.29 0.73 -6.39
CA ALA A 204 9.98 -0.68 -6.16
C ALA A 204 11.03 -1.37 -5.28
N VAL A 205 12.30 -1.11 -5.52
CA VAL A 205 13.42 -1.68 -4.74
C VAL A 205 13.45 -1.11 -3.31
N ASP A 206 13.37 0.21 -3.17
CA ASP A 206 13.49 0.89 -1.87
C ASP A 206 12.25 0.68 -0.98
N SER A 207 11.09 0.36 -1.54
CA SER A 207 9.88 0.01 -0.78
C SER A 207 10.00 -1.32 -0.02
N GLY A 208 10.95 -2.17 -0.41
CA GLY A 208 11.19 -3.46 0.23
C GLY A 208 10.19 -4.57 -0.11
N VAL A 209 9.31 -4.37 -1.10
CA VAL A 209 8.34 -5.38 -1.53
C VAL A 209 8.94 -6.44 -2.46
N CYS A 210 10.02 -6.09 -3.16
CA CYS A 210 10.77 -7.01 -3.99
C CYS A 210 11.83 -7.76 -3.17
N VAL A 211 12.07 -9.01 -3.51
CA VAL A 211 13.13 -9.81 -2.91
C VAL A 211 14.42 -9.57 -3.68
N LEU A 212 15.47 -9.10 -3.00
CA LEU A 212 16.76 -8.78 -3.57
C LEU A 212 17.80 -9.82 -3.21
N ALA A 213 18.74 -10.07 -4.12
CA ALA A 213 19.90 -10.92 -3.85
C ALA A 213 20.83 -10.26 -2.83
N LYS A 214 21.18 -10.97 -1.76
CA LYS A 214 22.13 -10.51 -0.74
C LYS A 214 23.56 -10.49 -1.26
N ARG A 215 23.88 -11.43 -2.14
CA ARG A 215 25.22 -11.65 -2.70
C ARG A 215 25.11 -12.14 -4.15
N ALA A 216 26.17 -11.99 -4.91
CA ALA A 216 26.29 -12.59 -6.23
C ALA A 216 26.34 -14.12 -6.14
N GLY A 217 25.78 -14.81 -7.13
CA GLY A 217 25.75 -16.26 -7.14
C GLY A 217 24.99 -16.84 -8.33
N ILE A 218 24.69 -18.14 -8.24
CA ILE A 218 23.92 -18.88 -9.25
C ILE A 218 22.67 -19.43 -8.60
N VAL A 219 21.54 -19.26 -9.25
CA VAL A 219 20.25 -19.77 -8.80
C VAL A 219 20.23 -21.30 -8.91
N GLU A 220 20.16 -21.98 -7.77
CA GLU A 220 20.20 -23.45 -7.69
C GLU A 220 18.81 -24.05 -7.82
N ARG A 221 17.83 -23.44 -7.16
CA ARG A 221 16.45 -23.92 -7.10
C ARG A 221 15.47 -22.77 -7.03
N VAL A 222 14.39 -22.88 -7.79
CA VAL A 222 13.24 -21.96 -7.74
C VAL A 222 11.97 -22.79 -7.56
N VAL A 223 11.21 -22.48 -6.53
CA VAL A 223 9.86 -22.99 -6.29
C VAL A 223 8.94 -21.82 -5.95
N GLY A 224 7.63 -22.05 -5.95
CA GLY A 224 6.66 -20.97 -5.75
C GLY A 224 6.82 -20.16 -4.47
N ASN A 225 7.38 -20.75 -3.41
CA ASN A 225 7.55 -20.13 -2.10
C ASN A 225 9.00 -19.96 -1.65
N GLU A 226 9.99 -20.42 -2.44
CA GLU A 226 11.40 -20.39 -2.05
C GLU A 226 12.32 -20.25 -3.26
N ILE A 227 13.36 -19.42 -3.12
CA ILE A 227 14.47 -19.33 -4.06
C ILE A 227 15.77 -19.65 -3.32
N ARG A 228 16.61 -20.50 -3.89
CA ARG A 228 17.96 -20.81 -3.36
C ARG A 228 19.01 -20.34 -4.33
N VAL A 229 19.92 -19.54 -3.82
CA VAL A 229 21.06 -19.01 -4.56
C VAL A 229 22.35 -19.51 -3.93
N ARG A 230 23.18 -20.14 -4.73
CA ARG A 230 24.53 -20.56 -4.30
C ARG A 230 25.50 -19.42 -4.58
N ALA A 231 26.07 -18.86 -3.53
CA ALA A 231 27.10 -17.83 -3.61
C ALA A 231 28.44 -18.41 -4.10
N GLU A 232 29.35 -17.56 -4.50
CA GLU A 232 30.71 -17.95 -4.98
C GLU A 232 31.53 -18.68 -3.91
N ASP A 233 31.27 -18.42 -2.64
CA ASP A 233 31.91 -19.11 -1.50
C ASP A 233 31.36 -20.52 -1.20
N GLY A 234 30.40 -20.99 -2.01
CA GLY A 234 29.73 -22.29 -1.88
C GLY A 234 28.59 -22.32 -0.85
N SER A 235 28.35 -21.24 -0.11
CA SER A 235 27.20 -21.14 0.79
C SER A 235 25.89 -20.96 0.01
N VAL A 236 24.77 -21.41 0.60
CA VAL A 236 23.44 -21.31 -0.03
C VAL A 236 22.60 -20.30 0.74
N ASP A 237 22.19 -19.24 0.07
CA ASP A 237 21.22 -18.28 0.57
C ASP A 237 19.80 -18.75 0.22
N VAL A 238 18.93 -18.83 1.23
CA VAL A 238 17.53 -19.22 1.07
C VAL A 238 16.66 -17.98 1.22
N TYR A 239 15.80 -17.73 0.24
CA TYR A 239 14.84 -16.63 0.20
C TYR A 239 13.43 -17.21 0.26
N GLU A 240 12.74 -17.03 1.37
CA GLU A 240 11.34 -17.37 1.51
C GLU A 240 10.45 -16.28 0.94
N LEU A 241 9.47 -16.68 0.12
CA LEU A 241 8.55 -15.76 -0.55
C LEU A 241 7.21 -15.67 0.21
N LEU A 242 6.69 -14.47 0.33
CA LEU A 242 5.36 -14.23 0.89
C LEU A 242 4.30 -14.63 -0.14
N LYS A 243 3.41 -15.54 0.25
CA LYS A 243 2.35 -16.06 -0.62
C LYS A 243 0.97 -15.71 -0.05
N PHE A 244 0.16 -15.00 -0.83
CA PHE A 244 -1.24 -14.69 -0.53
C PHE A 244 -1.50 -14.19 0.89
N LYS A 245 -0.65 -13.31 1.39
CA LYS A 245 -0.86 -12.65 2.69
C LYS A 245 -1.78 -11.45 2.55
N ARG A 246 -2.58 -11.21 3.58
CA ARG A 246 -3.43 -10.04 3.68
C ARG A 246 -2.62 -8.80 4.04
N SER A 247 -2.80 -7.72 3.29
CA SER A 247 -2.31 -6.38 3.70
C SER A 247 -3.28 -5.72 4.69
N ASN A 248 -2.89 -4.60 5.26
CA ASN A 248 -3.74 -3.84 6.19
C ASN A 248 -5.09 -3.43 5.59
N GLN A 249 -5.16 -3.16 4.29
CA GLN A 249 -6.37 -2.79 3.57
C GLN A 249 -7.08 -3.99 2.89
N GLY A 250 -6.65 -5.20 3.19
CA GLY A 250 -7.25 -6.41 2.62
C GLY A 250 -6.80 -6.75 1.21
N THR A 251 -5.78 -6.08 0.67
CA THR A 251 -5.18 -6.43 -0.62
C THR A 251 -4.27 -7.65 -0.50
N CYS A 252 -4.01 -8.31 -1.61
CA CYS A 252 -3.18 -9.50 -1.65
C CYS A 252 -1.70 -9.16 -1.79
N VAL A 253 -0.88 -9.60 -0.84
CA VAL A 253 0.57 -9.57 -0.91
C VAL A 253 1.06 -10.93 -1.38
N ASN A 254 1.57 -10.99 -2.61
CA ASN A 254 2.06 -12.22 -3.22
C ASN A 254 3.35 -11.95 -3.98
N GLN A 255 4.43 -12.60 -3.58
CA GLN A 255 5.72 -12.49 -4.24
C GLN A 255 5.88 -13.59 -5.28
N ARG A 256 6.33 -13.21 -6.48
CA ARG A 256 6.51 -14.12 -7.62
C ARG A 256 7.98 -14.13 -8.06
N PRO A 257 8.65 -15.31 -8.14
CA PRO A 257 10.00 -15.38 -8.68
C PRO A 257 10.04 -14.93 -10.15
N ILE A 258 11.07 -14.17 -10.51
CA ILE A 258 11.34 -13.74 -11.88
C ILE A 258 12.61 -14.36 -12.45
N VAL A 259 13.38 -15.09 -11.65
CA VAL A 259 14.60 -15.78 -12.03
C VAL A 259 14.34 -17.27 -12.28
N ASN A 260 15.17 -17.89 -13.11
CA ASN A 260 15.12 -19.29 -13.41
C ASN A 260 16.31 -20.03 -12.81
N LYS A 261 16.19 -21.36 -12.68
CA LYS A 261 17.30 -22.20 -12.25
C LYS A 261 18.47 -22.08 -13.23
N GLY A 262 19.65 -21.82 -12.70
CA GLY A 262 20.89 -21.67 -13.47
C GLY A 262 21.25 -20.22 -13.82
N ASP A 263 20.36 -19.26 -13.56
CA ASP A 263 20.65 -17.85 -13.81
C ASP A 263 21.77 -17.35 -12.88
N LYS A 264 22.65 -16.53 -13.42
CA LYS A 264 23.65 -15.79 -12.64
C LYS A 264 23.02 -14.51 -12.14
N VAL A 265 23.13 -14.25 -10.85
CA VAL A 265 22.59 -13.07 -10.20
C VAL A 265 23.72 -12.27 -9.54
N VAL A 266 23.57 -10.94 -9.56
CA VAL A 266 24.49 -10.01 -8.89
C VAL A 266 23.88 -9.52 -7.59
N GLU A 267 24.71 -8.96 -6.73
CA GLU A 267 24.23 -8.35 -5.48
C GLU A 267 23.18 -7.27 -5.73
N LYS A 268 22.13 -7.23 -4.93
CA LYS A 268 20.97 -6.32 -5.03
C LYS A 268 20.12 -6.48 -6.30
N GLN A 269 20.34 -7.51 -7.09
CA GLN A 269 19.44 -7.84 -8.20
C GLN A 269 18.09 -8.34 -7.66
N VAL A 270 17.01 -7.98 -8.33
CA VAL A 270 15.65 -8.44 -7.98
C VAL A 270 15.51 -9.92 -8.33
N LEU A 271 15.15 -10.75 -7.37
CA LEU A 271 14.89 -12.19 -7.51
C LEU A 271 13.41 -12.51 -7.64
N ALA A 272 12.56 -11.74 -6.95
CA ALA A 272 11.12 -11.92 -7.00
C ALA A 272 10.40 -10.57 -6.95
N ASP A 273 9.34 -10.44 -7.74
CA ASP A 273 8.45 -9.30 -7.74
C ASP A 273 7.45 -9.39 -6.60
N GLY A 274 7.15 -8.24 -5.98
CA GLY A 274 6.09 -8.09 -4.99
C GLY A 274 4.75 -7.65 -5.62
N PRO A 275 3.79 -7.21 -4.79
CA PRO A 275 2.53 -6.66 -5.27
C PRO A 275 2.78 -5.36 -6.07
N ALA A 276 2.02 -5.16 -7.14
CA ALA A 276 2.11 -3.99 -8.02
C ALA A 276 3.54 -3.70 -8.53
N THR A 277 4.31 -4.73 -8.82
CA THR A 277 5.65 -4.64 -9.43
C THR A 277 5.76 -5.58 -10.62
N ASP A 278 6.57 -5.21 -11.59
CA ASP A 278 6.85 -5.98 -12.80
C ASP A 278 8.35 -5.85 -13.14
N HIS A 279 9.08 -6.98 -13.13
CA HIS A 279 10.54 -7.04 -13.33
C HIS A 279 11.34 -6.02 -12.50
N GLY A 280 10.94 -5.82 -11.24
CA GLY A 280 11.58 -4.88 -10.33
C GLY A 280 11.19 -3.42 -10.53
N GLU A 281 10.28 -3.11 -11.44
CA GLU A 281 9.73 -1.78 -11.63
C GLU A 281 8.32 -1.65 -11.02
N LEU A 282 7.99 -0.47 -10.56
CA LEU A 282 6.65 -0.19 -10.04
C LEU A 282 5.61 -0.25 -11.17
N ALA A 283 4.61 -1.10 -11.01
CA ALA A 283 3.53 -1.33 -11.97
C ALA A 283 2.17 -1.21 -11.26
N LEU A 284 1.65 0.02 -11.18
CA LEU A 284 0.40 0.30 -10.47
C LEU A 284 -0.86 -0.09 -11.27
N GLY A 285 -0.71 -0.48 -12.51
CA GLY A 285 -1.82 -0.79 -13.40
C GLY A 285 -1.40 -1.61 -14.61
N HIS A 286 -2.07 -1.36 -15.73
CA HIS A 286 -1.85 -2.02 -17.00
C HIS A 286 -1.91 -1.02 -18.14
N ASN A 287 -1.10 -1.19 -19.18
CA ASN A 287 -1.12 -0.32 -20.36
C ASN A 287 -2.30 -0.70 -21.25
N VAL A 288 -3.19 0.24 -21.49
CA VAL A 288 -4.39 0.05 -22.32
C VAL A 288 -4.52 1.15 -23.35
N ILE A 289 -5.13 0.84 -24.50
CA ILE A 289 -5.44 1.83 -25.53
C ILE A 289 -6.66 2.62 -25.07
N VAL A 290 -6.55 3.95 -25.06
CA VAL A 290 -7.60 4.88 -24.63
C VAL A 290 -8.04 5.74 -25.81
N ALA A 291 -9.35 5.90 -25.99
CA ALA A 291 -9.93 6.87 -26.90
C ALA A 291 -10.57 8.03 -26.11
N TYR A 292 -10.13 9.26 -26.40
CA TYR A 292 -10.67 10.47 -25.79
C TYR A 292 -11.77 11.05 -26.70
N MET A 293 -13.02 10.70 -26.43
CA MET A 293 -14.17 11.14 -27.20
C MET A 293 -15.44 11.05 -26.36
N PRO A 294 -16.49 11.88 -26.63
CA PRO A 294 -17.82 11.63 -26.10
C PRO A 294 -18.40 10.34 -26.69
N TRP A 295 -19.03 9.50 -25.87
CA TRP A 295 -19.63 8.27 -26.34
C TRP A 295 -21.03 8.06 -25.77
N GLU A 296 -22.06 8.48 -26.54
CA GLU A 296 -23.47 8.34 -26.20
C GLU A 296 -23.87 8.85 -24.79
N GLY A 297 -23.11 9.76 -24.23
CA GLY A 297 -23.32 10.31 -22.89
C GLY A 297 -22.92 9.38 -21.71
N TYR A 298 -22.49 8.14 -21.97
CA TYR A 298 -22.15 7.19 -20.93
C TYR A 298 -20.80 7.48 -20.23
N ASN A 299 -19.98 8.34 -20.80
CA ASN A 299 -18.73 8.84 -20.22
C ASN A 299 -18.84 10.30 -19.75
N TYR A 300 -20.04 10.74 -19.33
CA TYR A 300 -20.28 12.09 -18.80
C TYR A 300 -19.51 12.29 -17.47
N GLU A 301 -18.89 13.46 -17.33
CA GLU A 301 -17.98 13.82 -16.21
C GLU A 301 -16.77 12.87 -16.13
N ASP A 302 -16.54 12.22 -14.98
CA ASP A 302 -15.43 11.31 -14.73
C ASP A 302 -15.74 9.83 -15.02
N ALA A 303 -16.88 9.56 -15.70
CA ALA A 303 -17.25 8.19 -16.06
C ALA A 303 -16.33 7.63 -17.15
N ILE A 304 -15.94 6.37 -17.01
CA ILE A 304 -15.08 5.64 -17.93
C ILE A 304 -15.80 4.41 -18.45
N LEU A 305 -15.72 4.18 -19.76
CA LEU A 305 -16.20 2.97 -20.41
C LEU A 305 -15.04 1.99 -20.61
N LEU A 306 -15.28 0.73 -20.34
CA LEU A 306 -14.31 -0.34 -20.55
C LEU A 306 -14.80 -1.34 -21.57
N SER A 307 -13.92 -1.85 -22.42
CA SER A 307 -14.20 -3.00 -23.28
C SER A 307 -14.43 -4.26 -22.47
N GLU A 308 -15.39 -5.09 -22.86
CA GLU A 308 -15.63 -6.40 -22.25
C GLU A 308 -14.42 -7.35 -22.38
N ASP A 309 -13.60 -7.16 -23.41
CA ASP A 309 -12.41 -7.99 -23.64
C ASP A 309 -11.34 -7.80 -22.55
N LEU A 310 -11.23 -6.59 -21.98
CA LEU A 310 -10.37 -6.34 -20.83
C LEU A 310 -10.79 -7.15 -19.58
N VAL A 311 -12.12 -7.27 -19.41
CA VAL A 311 -12.69 -8.06 -18.30
C VAL A 311 -12.50 -9.55 -18.53
N LYS A 312 -12.71 -10.03 -19.76
CA LYS A 312 -12.47 -11.44 -20.13
C LYS A 312 -11.00 -11.87 -19.96
N ALA A 313 -10.09 -10.96 -20.28
CA ALA A 313 -8.65 -11.17 -20.14
C ALA A 313 -8.14 -11.02 -18.69
N ASP A 314 -9.01 -10.75 -17.71
CA ASP A 314 -8.65 -10.52 -16.29
C ASP A 314 -7.64 -9.36 -16.08
N ILE A 315 -7.62 -8.36 -16.97
CA ILE A 315 -6.60 -7.29 -16.93
C ILE A 315 -6.73 -6.44 -15.68
N PHE A 316 -7.94 -6.04 -15.29
CA PHE A 316 -8.21 -5.25 -14.08
C PHE A 316 -8.77 -6.09 -12.93
N THR A 317 -8.37 -7.34 -12.84
CA THR A 317 -8.79 -8.25 -11.78
C THR A 317 -7.83 -8.17 -10.61
N SER A 318 -8.38 -8.13 -9.39
CA SER A 318 -7.63 -8.08 -8.14
C SER A 318 -8.09 -9.17 -7.18
N ILE A 319 -7.22 -9.50 -6.23
CA ILE A 319 -7.53 -10.44 -5.15
C ILE A 319 -7.61 -9.63 -3.85
N HIS A 320 -8.70 -9.80 -3.12
CA HIS A 320 -8.91 -9.22 -1.80
C HIS A 320 -9.03 -10.32 -0.77
N ILE A 321 -8.40 -10.13 0.38
CA ILE A 321 -8.42 -11.10 1.47
C ILE A 321 -9.06 -10.43 2.67
N GLU A 322 -10.21 -10.98 3.09
CA GLU A 322 -10.93 -10.52 4.27
C GLU A 322 -10.64 -11.43 5.46
N GLU A 323 -10.64 -10.85 6.64
CA GLU A 323 -10.33 -11.52 7.91
C GLU A 323 -11.56 -11.56 8.79
N TYR A 324 -11.88 -12.73 9.32
CA TYR A 324 -12.98 -12.97 10.24
C TYR A 324 -12.49 -13.69 11.48
N ASP A 325 -12.76 -13.09 12.63
CA ASP A 325 -12.40 -13.64 13.94
C ASP A 325 -13.62 -14.19 14.64
N CYS A 326 -13.49 -15.37 15.24
CA CYS A 326 -14.46 -15.99 16.11
C CYS A 326 -13.83 -16.25 17.47
N ASP A 327 -14.34 -15.58 18.51
CA ASP A 327 -13.89 -15.74 19.89
C ASP A 327 -14.82 -16.66 20.65
N ALA A 328 -14.27 -17.65 21.35
CA ALA A 328 -14.97 -18.43 22.35
C ALA A 328 -14.70 -17.81 23.74
N ARG A 329 -15.74 -17.24 24.34
CA ARG A 329 -15.65 -16.47 25.60
C ARG A 329 -16.28 -17.21 26.77
N ASP A 330 -15.82 -16.88 27.97
CA ASP A 330 -16.50 -17.27 29.19
C ASP A 330 -17.76 -16.39 29.38
N THR A 331 -18.93 -17.02 29.52
CA THR A 331 -20.17 -16.33 29.85
C THR A 331 -20.61 -16.69 31.26
N LYS A 332 -21.54 -15.91 31.84
CA LYS A 332 -22.12 -16.19 33.17
C LYS A 332 -22.87 -17.53 33.26
N LEU A 333 -23.27 -18.08 32.09
CA LEU A 333 -24.04 -19.32 31.98
C LEU A 333 -23.17 -20.53 31.64
N GLY A 334 -21.87 -20.33 31.39
CA GLY A 334 -20.92 -21.34 31.02
C GLY A 334 -19.97 -20.85 29.92
N GLN A 335 -19.05 -21.69 29.51
CA GLN A 335 -18.11 -21.37 28.45
C GLN A 335 -18.73 -21.59 27.06
N GLU A 336 -18.45 -20.68 26.13
CA GLU A 336 -18.72 -20.93 24.71
C GLU A 336 -17.74 -21.99 24.17
N GLU A 337 -18.22 -22.85 23.32
CA GLU A 337 -17.43 -23.95 22.75
C GLU A 337 -17.43 -23.87 21.23
N ILE A 338 -16.23 -24.07 20.63
CA ILE A 338 -16.08 -24.24 19.19
C ILE A 338 -16.21 -25.71 18.90
N THR A 339 -17.29 -26.09 18.19
CA THR A 339 -17.64 -27.48 17.93
C THR A 339 -18.35 -27.64 16.58
N ARG A 340 -18.24 -28.83 15.98
CA ARG A 340 -19.02 -29.21 14.81
C ARG A 340 -20.48 -29.56 15.14
N ASP A 341 -20.76 -29.88 16.40
CA ASP A 341 -22.07 -30.28 16.86
C ASP A 341 -22.99 -29.06 17.11
N ILE A 342 -23.56 -28.54 16.03
CA ILE A 342 -24.39 -27.33 16.02
C ILE A 342 -25.87 -27.75 15.92
N PRO A 343 -26.75 -27.20 16.78
CA PRO A 343 -28.18 -27.53 16.74
C PRO A 343 -28.85 -26.96 15.49
N ASN A 344 -29.80 -27.72 14.92
CA ASN A 344 -30.65 -27.31 13.80
C ASN A 344 -29.89 -26.96 12.51
N VAL A 345 -28.75 -27.59 12.25
CA VAL A 345 -27.97 -27.46 11.03
C VAL A 345 -27.89 -28.81 10.29
N SER A 346 -28.08 -28.78 8.97
CA SER A 346 -27.99 -29.98 8.13
C SER A 346 -26.55 -30.46 7.99
N GLU A 347 -26.35 -31.73 7.79
CA GLU A 347 -25.02 -32.34 7.47
C GLU A 347 -24.37 -31.74 6.24
N GLU A 348 -25.16 -31.31 5.27
CA GLU A 348 -24.67 -30.66 4.04
C GLU A 348 -24.00 -29.32 4.33
N ALA A 349 -24.53 -28.56 5.28
CA ALA A 349 -23.93 -27.29 5.74
C ALA A 349 -22.62 -27.49 6.53
N LEU A 350 -22.40 -28.68 7.07
CA LEU A 350 -21.23 -29.03 7.88
C LEU A 350 -20.13 -29.74 7.08
N LYS A 351 -20.33 -30.00 5.78
CA LYS A 351 -19.43 -30.81 4.95
C LYS A 351 -17.99 -30.28 4.88
N ASP A 352 -17.83 -28.95 4.90
CA ASP A 352 -16.54 -28.29 4.77
C ASP A 352 -15.88 -27.96 6.13
N LEU A 353 -16.53 -28.34 7.23
CA LEU A 353 -15.97 -28.21 8.57
C LEU A 353 -15.16 -29.45 8.96
N ASP A 354 -14.08 -29.23 9.69
CA ASP A 354 -13.28 -30.30 10.29
C ASP A 354 -13.96 -30.88 11.55
N GLU A 355 -13.31 -31.82 12.23
CA GLU A 355 -13.81 -32.43 13.47
C GLU A 355 -14.00 -31.42 14.62
N ARG A 356 -13.25 -30.32 14.60
CA ARG A 356 -13.35 -29.24 15.57
C ARG A 356 -14.43 -28.22 15.25
N GLY A 357 -15.06 -28.31 14.07
CA GLY A 357 -16.05 -27.36 13.59
C GLY A 357 -15.46 -26.12 12.91
N ILE A 358 -14.19 -26.17 12.50
CA ILE A 358 -13.50 -25.11 11.80
C ILE A 358 -13.45 -25.44 10.30
N ILE A 359 -13.66 -24.44 9.45
CA ILE A 359 -13.65 -24.67 8.00
C ILE A 359 -12.26 -25.05 7.50
N ARG A 360 -12.20 -25.99 6.53
CA ARG A 360 -10.94 -26.42 5.92
C ARG A 360 -10.38 -25.39 4.95
N ILE A 361 -9.06 -25.32 4.85
CA ILE A 361 -8.35 -24.50 3.85
C ILE A 361 -8.68 -25.03 2.45
N GLY A 362 -8.94 -24.10 1.51
CA GLY A 362 -9.31 -24.39 0.13
C GLY A 362 -10.81 -24.57 -0.11
N ALA A 363 -11.64 -24.56 0.93
CA ALA A 363 -13.10 -24.59 0.79
C ALA A 363 -13.62 -23.35 0.08
N GLU A 364 -14.59 -23.51 -0.80
CA GLU A 364 -15.31 -22.43 -1.44
C GLU A 364 -16.55 -22.10 -0.63
N VAL A 365 -16.68 -20.85 -0.21
CA VAL A 365 -17.74 -20.37 0.66
C VAL A 365 -18.66 -19.37 -0.02
N ARG A 366 -19.93 -19.39 0.36
CA ARG A 366 -20.98 -18.48 -0.08
C ARG A 366 -21.59 -17.77 1.11
N PRO A 367 -22.35 -16.67 0.90
CA PRO A 367 -23.06 -16.01 1.99
C PRO A 367 -23.94 -16.97 2.79
N GLY A 368 -23.82 -16.95 4.10
CA GLY A 368 -24.54 -17.80 5.02
C GLY A 368 -23.87 -19.13 5.38
N ASP A 369 -22.81 -19.53 4.69
CA ASP A 369 -22.03 -20.74 5.05
C ASP A 369 -21.33 -20.56 6.40
N ILE A 370 -21.17 -21.66 7.15
CA ILE A 370 -20.53 -21.64 8.47
C ILE A 370 -19.00 -21.66 8.27
N LEU A 371 -18.32 -20.68 8.87
CA LEU A 371 -16.86 -20.63 8.92
C LEU A 371 -16.31 -21.31 10.17
N VAL A 372 -16.90 -21.03 11.32
CA VAL A 372 -16.52 -21.62 12.60
C VAL A 372 -17.81 -21.96 13.36
N GLY A 373 -17.98 -23.23 13.66
CA GLY A 373 -19.10 -23.69 14.48
C GLY A 373 -18.89 -23.34 15.94
N LYS A 374 -19.78 -22.54 16.51
CA LYS A 374 -19.75 -22.15 17.91
C LYS A 374 -21.13 -22.27 18.54
N VAL A 375 -21.16 -22.77 19.75
CA VAL A 375 -22.37 -22.87 20.55
C VAL A 375 -22.22 -22.10 21.87
N THR A 376 -23.29 -21.41 22.26
CA THR A 376 -23.34 -20.63 23.49
C THR A 376 -24.38 -21.23 24.43
N PRO A 377 -24.09 -21.41 25.73
CA PRO A 377 -25.08 -21.90 26.71
C PRO A 377 -26.30 -20.97 26.81
N LYS A 378 -27.50 -21.54 26.84
CA LYS A 378 -28.76 -20.79 27.04
C LYS A 378 -29.13 -20.68 28.53
N GLY A 379 -29.65 -19.52 28.93
CA GLY A 379 -30.32 -19.36 30.21
C GLY A 379 -31.74 -19.92 30.20
N GLU A 380 -32.25 -20.31 31.38
CA GLU A 380 -33.61 -20.87 31.51
C GLU A 380 -34.73 -19.94 31.01
N THR A 381 -34.49 -18.63 31.01
CA THR A 381 -35.44 -17.60 30.54
C THR A 381 -35.51 -17.46 29.01
N GLU A 382 -34.55 -17.99 28.28
CA GLU A 382 -34.46 -17.87 26.82
C GLU A 382 -35.09 -19.08 26.09
N LEU A 383 -35.60 -20.07 26.79
CA LEU A 383 -36.25 -21.22 26.19
C LEU A 383 -37.59 -20.82 25.59
N THR A 384 -37.83 -21.18 24.33
CA THR A 384 -39.14 -21.04 23.68
C THR A 384 -40.17 -21.94 24.36
N ALA A 385 -41.47 -21.62 24.21
CA ALA A 385 -42.55 -22.45 24.79
C ALA A 385 -42.49 -23.91 24.27
N GLU A 386 -42.10 -24.10 23.03
CA GLU A 386 -41.94 -25.43 22.40
C GLU A 386 -40.74 -26.18 22.98
N GLU A 387 -39.61 -25.51 23.21
CA GLU A 387 -38.41 -26.11 23.83
C GLU A 387 -38.69 -26.52 25.30
N ARG A 388 -39.47 -25.70 26.06
CA ARG A 388 -39.90 -26.06 27.41
C ARG A 388 -40.80 -27.31 27.39
N LEU A 389 -41.69 -27.41 26.44
CA LEU A 389 -42.58 -28.58 26.29
C LEU A 389 -41.77 -29.82 25.90
N LEU A 390 -40.83 -29.71 24.95
CA LEU A 390 -39.96 -30.82 24.61
C LEU A 390 -39.08 -31.31 25.77
N ARG A 391 -38.58 -30.37 26.58
CA ARG A 391 -37.85 -30.69 27.83
C ARG A 391 -38.72 -31.43 28.85
N ALA A 392 -39.98 -31.04 28.98
CA ALA A 392 -40.93 -31.70 29.86
C ALA A 392 -41.31 -33.10 29.42
N ILE A 393 -41.38 -33.36 28.09
CA ILE A 393 -41.79 -34.64 27.51
C ILE A 393 -40.61 -35.62 27.34
N PHE A 394 -39.46 -35.16 26.91
CA PHE A 394 -38.30 -35.98 26.52
C PHE A 394 -37.12 -35.94 27.52
N GLY A 395 -37.27 -35.25 28.65
CA GLY A 395 -36.22 -35.07 29.64
C GLY A 395 -35.02 -34.24 29.12
N GLU A 396 -33.84 -34.38 29.75
CA GLU A 396 -32.65 -33.56 29.52
C GLU A 396 -32.02 -33.60 28.10
N LYS A 397 -32.67 -34.19 27.09
CA LYS A 397 -32.17 -34.30 25.73
C LYS A 397 -32.36 -33.03 24.87
N ALA A 398 -33.07 -32.03 25.33
CA ALA A 398 -33.07 -30.71 24.67
C ALA A 398 -31.76 -30.01 24.98
N ARG A 399 -30.91 -29.82 23.97
CA ARG A 399 -29.62 -29.16 24.12
C ARG A 399 -29.78 -27.76 24.68
N GLU A 400 -29.09 -27.48 25.79
CA GLU A 400 -29.07 -26.18 26.49
C GLU A 400 -28.17 -25.15 25.77
N VAL A 401 -27.94 -25.27 24.45
CA VAL A 401 -27.04 -24.42 23.72
C VAL A 401 -27.71 -23.77 22.51
N ARG A 402 -27.28 -22.54 22.19
CA ARG A 402 -27.73 -21.77 21.05
C ARG A 402 -26.61 -21.76 20.00
N ASP A 403 -26.97 -21.83 18.73
CA ASP A 403 -26.05 -21.60 17.63
C ASP A 403 -25.59 -20.13 17.60
N SER A 404 -24.30 -19.91 17.79
CA SER A 404 -23.64 -18.61 17.67
C SER A 404 -22.47 -18.67 16.70
N SER A 405 -22.53 -19.61 15.74
CA SER A 405 -21.50 -19.85 14.75
C SER A 405 -21.19 -18.61 13.91
N LEU A 406 -19.92 -18.42 13.59
CA LEU A 406 -19.50 -17.42 12.63
C LEU A 406 -19.89 -17.86 11.22
N ARG A 407 -20.68 -17.05 10.55
CA ARG A 407 -21.13 -17.29 9.16
C ARG A 407 -20.58 -16.23 8.24
N VAL A 408 -20.43 -16.59 6.95
CA VAL A 408 -20.04 -15.66 5.90
C VAL A 408 -21.09 -14.56 5.78
N PRO A 409 -20.69 -13.26 5.90
CA PRO A 409 -21.61 -12.14 5.76
C PRO A 409 -22.26 -12.09 4.38
N HIS A 410 -23.40 -11.40 4.29
CA HIS A 410 -24.10 -11.19 3.04
C HIS A 410 -23.24 -10.37 2.06
N GLY A 411 -23.13 -10.83 0.82
CA GLY A 411 -22.31 -10.19 -0.21
C GLY A 411 -20.87 -10.66 -0.30
N GLU A 412 -20.41 -11.47 0.66
CA GLU A 412 -19.07 -12.04 0.67
C GLU A 412 -19.07 -13.48 0.15
N ALA A 413 -18.11 -13.81 -0.71
CA ALA A 413 -17.91 -15.16 -1.23
C ALA A 413 -16.44 -15.33 -1.62
N GLY A 414 -15.90 -16.52 -1.52
CA GLY A 414 -14.52 -16.75 -1.91
C GLY A 414 -13.99 -18.11 -1.50
N LYS A 415 -12.66 -18.22 -1.42
CA LYS A 415 -11.96 -19.42 -0.99
C LYS A 415 -11.20 -19.17 0.31
N ILE A 416 -11.20 -20.15 1.18
CA ILE A 416 -10.43 -20.11 2.42
C ILE A 416 -8.94 -20.31 2.11
N VAL A 417 -8.12 -19.31 2.42
CA VAL A 417 -6.66 -19.33 2.20
C VAL A 417 -5.86 -19.68 3.44
N SER A 418 -6.35 -19.27 4.60
CA SER A 418 -5.65 -19.51 5.87
C SER A 418 -6.63 -19.59 7.02
N VAL A 419 -6.32 -20.47 7.96
CA VAL A 419 -7.02 -20.59 9.24
C VAL A 419 -5.96 -20.63 10.33
N LYS A 420 -6.12 -19.79 11.35
CA LYS A 420 -5.24 -19.74 12.53
C LYS A 420 -6.08 -19.92 13.78
N VAL A 421 -5.62 -20.79 14.66
CA VAL A 421 -6.26 -21.07 15.94
C VAL A 421 -5.31 -20.61 17.05
N PHE A 422 -5.79 -19.75 17.90
CA PHE A 422 -5.08 -19.24 19.07
C PHE A 422 -5.77 -19.77 20.33
N THR A 423 -5.01 -20.39 21.22
CA THR A 423 -5.52 -20.93 22.48
C THR A 423 -4.66 -20.51 23.66
N ARG A 424 -5.25 -20.35 24.81
CA ARG A 424 -4.49 -20.08 26.06
C ARG A 424 -3.58 -21.24 26.43
N GLU A 425 -3.97 -22.45 26.10
CA GLU A 425 -3.16 -23.64 26.34
C GLU A 425 -1.83 -23.63 25.58
N ASN A 426 -1.81 -23.04 24.39
CA ASN A 426 -0.58 -22.86 23.59
C ASN A 426 0.27 -21.66 24.04
N GLY A 427 -0.17 -20.89 25.03
CA GLY A 427 0.54 -19.72 25.52
C GLY A 427 0.30 -18.44 24.70
N ASP A 428 -0.74 -18.42 23.85
CA ASP A 428 -1.10 -17.25 23.06
C ASP A 428 -1.69 -16.14 23.94
N GLU A 429 -1.34 -14.89 23.67
CA GLU A 429 -1.93 -13.74 24.34
C GLU A 429 -3.33 -13.45 23.78
N LEU A 430 -4.36 -13.81 24.54
CA LEU A 430 -5.75 -13.55 24.19
C LEU A 430 -6.36 -12.47 25.07
N PRO A 431 -7.37 -11.73 24.60
CA PRO A 431 -8.11 -10.76 25.40
C PRO A 431 -8.69 -11.40 26.68
N PRO A 432 -8.90 -10.63 27.74
CA PRO A 432 -9.51 -11.15 28.96
C PRO A 432 -10.87 -11.79 28.70
N GLY A 433 -11.09 -13.02 29.24
CA GLY A 433 -12.33 -13.76 29.06
C GLY A 433 -12.45 -14.58 27.78
N VAL A 434 -11.48 -14.51 26.87
CA VAL A 434 -11.42 -15.33 25.64
C VAL A 434 -10.56 -16.56 25.91
N ASN A 435 -11.06 -17.74 25.64
CA ASN A 435 -10.34 -19.01 25.81
C ASN A 435 -9.71 -19.50 24.51
N GLU A 436 -10.42 -19.34 23.41
CA GLU A 436 -9.99 -19.73 22.07
C GLU A 436 -10.44 -18.67 21.06
N GLN A 437 -9.58 -18.37 20.10
CA GLN A 437 -9.88 -17.48 18.98
C GLN A 437 -9.51 -18.19 17.69
N VAL A 438 -10.42 -18.23 16.73
CA VAL A 438 -10.19 -18.75 15.39
C VAL A 438 -10.27 -17.61 14.40
N ARG A 439 -9.21 -17.46 13.63
CA ARG A 439 -9.08 -16.43 12.58
C ARG A 439 -9.11 -17.11 11.22
N VAL A 440 -10.05 -16.69 10.38
CA VAL A 440 -10.26 -17.24 9.05
C VAL A 440 -10.04 -16.16 8.02
N HIS A 441 -9.25 -16.47 6.99
CA HIS A 441 -9.01 -15.57 5.85
C HIS A 441 -9.70 -16.09 4.61
N ILE A 442 -10.53 -15.24 4.00
CA ILE A 442 -11.28 -15.53 2.78
C ILE A 442 -10.69 -14.70 1.64
N ALA A 443 -10.18 -15.36 0.59
CA ALA A 443 -9.73 -14.70 -0.61
C ALA A 443 -10.87 -14.58 -1.63
N GLN A 444 -11.10 -13.37 -2.10
CA GLN A 444 -12.11 -13.04 -3.09
C GLN A 444 -11.45 -12.47 -4.35
N LYS A 445 -11.78 -13.01 -5.51
CA LYS A 445 -11.37 -12.46 -6.80
C LYS A 445 -12.39 -11.42 -7.22
N ARG A 446 -11.97 -10.14 -7.30
CA ARG A 446 -12.81 -9.02 -7.73
C ARG A 446 -12.48 -8.62 -9.15
N ARG A 447 -13.50 -8.56 -9.99
CA ARG A 447 -13.43 -8.13 -11.39
C ARG A 447 -14.62 -7.21 -11.70
N PHE A 448 -14.50 -6.43 -12.75
CA PHE A 448 -15.64 -5.67 -13.25
C PHE A 448 -16.74 -6.60 -13.74
N LEU A 449 -17.98 -6.32 -13.34
CA LEU A 449 -19.18 -7.04 -13.78
C LEU A 449 -20.05 -6.12 -14.62
N LYS A 450 -20.77 -6.69 -15.57
CA LYS A 450 -21.74 -5.96 -16.37
C LYS A 450 -22.85 -5.43 -15.45
N ALA A 451 -23.09 -4.12 -15.52
CA ALA A 451 -24.24 -3.44 -14.89
C ALA A 451 -24.27 -3.37 -13.34
N ILE A 452 -23.15 -3.15 -12.66
CA ILE A 452 -23.19 -2.59 -11.32
C ILE A 452 -22.85 -1.11 -11.40
N ARG A 453 -23.85 -0.28 -11.08
CA ARG A 453 -23.73 1.18 -11.02
C ARG A 453 -23.02 1.57 -9.73
N TRP A 454 -21.67 1.59 -9.74
CA TRP A 454 -20.87 2.15 -8.67
C TRP A 454 -19.77 3.03 -9.27
N GLN A 455 -19.80 4.28 -8.84
CA GLN A 455 -18.82 5.36 -9.05
C GLN A 455 -17.70 5.08 -10.08
N ALA A 456 -17.82 5.73 -11.24
CA ALA A 456 -16.77 6.02 -12.21
C ALA A 456 -16.35 4.93 -13.22
N ALA A 457 -16.83 3.71 -13.19
CA ALA A 457 -16.57 2.77 -14.28
C ALA A 457 -17.81 1.98 -14.69
N MET A 458 -18.16 2.06 -15.96
CA MET A 458 -19.26 1.31 -16.55
C MET A 458 -18.71 0.36 -17.62
N VAL A 459 -18.87 -0.94 -17.42
CA VAL A 459 -18.53 -1.93 -18.45
C VAL A 459 -19.72 -2.07 -19.40
N ILE A 460 -19.56 -1.61 -20.63
CA ILE A 460 -20.54 -1.80 -21.70
C ILE A 460 -19.98 -2.80 -22.70
N ARG A 461 -20.84 -3.72 -23.12
CA ARG A 461 -20.56 -4.64 -24.22
C ARG A 461 -20.54 -3.84 -25.52
N VAL A 462 -19.37 -3.68 -26.08
CA VAL A 462 -19.20 -3.15 -27.43
C VAL A 462 -19.03 -4.29 -28.41
#